data_35d88d2a3bbaab9a1c66523a182e304f
#
_entry.id   35d88d2a3bbaab9a1c66523a182e304f
#
_cell.length_a   1.000
_cell.length_b   1.000
_cell.length_c   1.000
_cell.angle_alpha   90.00
_cell.angle_beta   90.00
_cell.angle_gamma   90.00
#
_symmetry.space_group_name_H-M   'P 1'
#
loop_
_entity.id
_entity.type
_entity.pdbx_description
1 polymer ?
#
loop_
_entity_poly.entity_id
_entity_poly.type
_entity_poly.pdbx_seq_one_letter_code
_entity_poly.pdbx_strand_id
1 'polypeptide(L)'
;MKNNFKGTNNRARGNSLRRGKEQTETPKDEKPVRKAPVTFEDIKQQLAAWVENEHIPGKFQAWFTADAIPDHADWRILKTYRGKQEIFTIEAPARGMEAPELVTRVFEQIKKEHLHIFKKALRQIWFRAVGDGRYAMLVQVNLKGRFSAHGYKTFIDFVQRNCPEVISCHHIQCLPDQPFDPAGTIPMKVEAKSAFGSDFMPIGETGISMHVLDWTPRIHDAWIGLPKRIEDAIHPNAEDCFFEFYSGSSFVSAMLANRFKRVVSMDCREYAMMSSRLNARNALDDNMKFIRSHVEQEFFGKFFSKPENEGRWTFYFNLPGDEPLAQGVAQAAALSRPERILLQTSNLEVAARSIKQFRNEGYMLRKNIPLYLEPGSGKFEILFLFVPDRVGVLGQNPAQKQRSRTIQRPQERVSGRKTQEIPHFSQKSPSFKQRKG
;
A
#
# COMPACT_ATOMS: atom_id res chain seq x y z
N MET A 1 -6.62 51.61 -35.22
CA MET A 1 -5.44 51.59 -36.09
C MET A 1 -5.30 50.21 -36.64
N LYS A 2 -5.48 50.08 -37.97
CA LYS A 2 -5.37 48.82 -38.71
C LYS A 2 -3.91 48.68 -39.16
N ASN A 3 -3.29 47.51 -38.98
CA ASN A 3 -2.10 47.19 -39.72
C ASN A 3 -2.22 45.79 -40.32
N ASN A 4 -2.34 45.80 -41.64
CA ASN A 4 -2.21 44.68 -42.56
C ASN A 4 -0.73 44.31 -42.72
N PHE A 5 -0.39 43.04 -42.68
CA PHE A 5 0.83 42.54 -43.30
C PHE A 5 0.51 41.39 -44.26
N LYS A 6 0.72 41.66 -45.53
CA LYS A 6 0.80 40.70 -46.66
C LYS A 6 2.22 40.14 -46.70
N GLY A 7 2.41 38.89 -46.93
CA GLY A 7 3.72 38.28 -47.21
C GLY A 7 3.52 36.93 -47.88
N THR A 8 3.61 36.93 -49.10
CA THR A 8 4.36 36.34 -50.23
C THR A 8 4.52 34.80 -50.19
N ASN A 9 3.82 34.21 -51.18
CA ASN A 9 4.03 32.85 -51.70
C ASN A 9 5.42 32.67 -52.31
N ASN A 10 6.16 31.65 -51.91
CA ASN A 10 7.22 31.06 -52.69
C ASN A 10 6.93 29.56 -52.94
N ARG A 11 6.51 29.28 -54.18
CA ARG A 11 6.49 27.95 -54.78
C ARG A 11 7.91 27.56 -55.16
N ALA A 12 8.47 26.54 -54.50
CA ALA A 12 9.63 25.82 -55.02
C ALA A 12 9.16 24.45 -55.51
N ARG A 13 9.32 24.25 -56.82
CA ARG A 13 9.22 22.97 -57.53
C ARG A 13 10.45 22.14 -57.20
N GLY A 14 10.27 20.91 -56.68
CA GLY A 14 11.39 20.01 -56.43
C GLY A 14 10.98 18.56 -56.64
N ASN A 15 11.40 18.01 -57.71
CA ASN A 15 11.75 16.63 -58.11
C ASN A 15 11.17 15.45 -57.29
N SER A 16 10.32 14.70 -58.01
CA SER A 16 9.92 13.34 -57.70
C SER A 16 11.08 12.35 -57.87
N LEU A 17 11.69 11.91 -56.79
CA LEU A 17 12.50 10.70 -56.75
C LEU A 17 11.60 9.53 -56.30
N ARG A 18 11.31 8.65 -57.25
CA ARG A 18 10.72 7.32 -56.99
C ARG A 18 11.66 6.53 -56.07
N ARG A 19 11.35 6.45 -54.77
CA ARG A 19 11.92 5.46 -53.88
C ARG A 19 11.03 4.21 -53.89
N GLY A 20 11.69 3.07 -54.21
CA GLY A 20 11.10 1.76 -54.18
C GLY A 20 10.45 1.50 -52.81
N LYS A 21 9.24 0.92 -52.83
CA LYS A 21 8.59 0.33 -51.66
C LYS A 21 9.35 -0.93 -51.32
N GLU A 22 10.32 -0.87 -50.39
CA GLU A 22 10.66 -2.00 -49.59
C GLU A 22 9.43 -2.30 -48.68
N GLN A 23 8.79 -3.41 -48.99
CA GLN A 23 7.81 -4.01 -48.07
C GLN A 23 8.58 -4.51 -46.86
N THR A 24 8.68 -3.70 -45.81
CA THR A 24 9.02 -4.18 -44.50
C THR A 24 7.87 -5.08 -44.05
N GLU A 25 8.10 -6.40 -44.07
CA GLU A 25 7.22 -7.36 -43.42
C GLU A 25 7.05 -6.95 -41.96
N THR A 26 5.83 -6.57 -41.60
CA THR A 26 5.45 -6.38 -40.20
C THR A 26 5.70 -7.69 -39.46
N PRO A 27 6.40 -7.67 -38.32
CA PRO A 27 6.58 -8.86 -37.50
C PRO A 27 5.19 -9.45 -37.22
N LYS A 28 5.01 -10.72 -37.56
CA LYS A 28 3.81 -11.48 -37.21
C LYS A 28 3.62 -11.34 -35.71
N ASP A 29 2.44 -10.90 -35.29
CA ASP A 29 2.01 -10.86 -33.88
C ASP A 29 2.31 -12.22 -33.23
N GLU A 30 3.46 -12.34 -32.60
CA GLU A 30 3.73 -13.44 -31.69
C GLU A 30 2.73 -13.31 -30.55
N LYS A 31 1.79 -14.25 -30.50
CA LYS A 31 0.87 -14.37 -29.37
C LYS A 31 1.71 -14.38 -28.10
N PRO A 32 1.43 -13.48 -27.14
CA PRO A 32 2.21 -13.46 -25.90
C PRO A 32 2.21 -14.87 -25.31
N VAL A 33 3.39 -15.46 -25.21
CA VAL A 33 3.58 -16.76 -24.57
C VAL A 33 3.05 -16.59 -23.15
N ARG A 34 1.93 -17.23 -22.83
CA ARG A 34 1.40 -17.25 -21.47
C ARG A 34 2.44 -17.91 -20.59
N LYS A 35 3.19 -17.12 -19.83
CA LYS A 35 4.12 -17.65 -18.83
C LYS A 35 3.32 -18.60 -17.93
N ALA A 36 3.88 -19.78 -17.67
CA ALA A 36 3.29 -20.70 -16.70
C ALA A 36 3.08 -19.95 -15.36
N PRO A 37 2.00 -20.20 -14.64
CA PRO A 37 1.76 -19.55 -13.36
C PRO A 37 2.87 -19.95 -12.39
N VAL A 38 3.40 -18.95 -11.67
CA VAL A 38 4.39 -19.16 -10.62
C VAL A 38 3.75 -19.98 -9.50
N THR A 39 4.34 -21.10 -9.16
CA THR A 39 3.89 -21.98 -8.07
C THR A 39 4.53 -21.58 -6.75
N PHE A 40 4.00 -22.07 -5.63
CA PHE A 40 4.63 -21.87 -4.32
C PHE A 40 6.05 -22.47 -4.27
N GLU A 41 6.27 -23.58 -4.96
CA GLU A 41 7.59 -24.21 -5.05
C GLU A 41 8.59 -23.38 -5.87
N ASP A 42 8.13 -22.75 -6.96
CA ASP A 42 8.96 -21.81 -7.74
C ASP A 42 9.41 -20.63 -6.86
N ILE A 43 8.54 -20.11 -6.00
CA ILE A 43 8.87 -19.03 -5.06
C ILE A 43 9.94 -19.49 -4.06
N LYS A 44 9.79 -20.68 -3.49
CA LYS A 44 10.80 -21.23 -2.58
C LYS A 44 12.16 -21.39 -3.24
N GLN A 45 12.20 -21.92 -4.47
CA GLN A 45 13.43 -22.06 -5.24
C GLN A 45 14.07 -20.69 -5.55
N GLN A 46 13.26 -19.71 -5.96
CA GLN A 46 13.74 -18.35 -6.20
C GLN A 46 14.36 -17.74 -4.95
N LEU A 47 13.72 -17.90 -3.79
CA LEU A 47 14.25 -17.39 -2.52
C LEU A 47 15.50 -18.12 -2.07
N ALA A 48 15.57 -19.43 -2.24
CA ALA A 48 16.78 -20.20 -1.93
C ALA A 48 17.97 -19.72 -2.77
N ALA A 49 17.79 -19.57 -4.08
CA ALA A 49 18.80 -19.05 -4.99
C ALA A 49 19.22 -17.61 -4.63
N TRP A 50 18.26 -16.76 -4.25
CA TRP A 50 18.56 -15.39 -3.82
C TRP A 50 19.40 -15.34 -2.54
N VAL A 51 19.07 -16.17 -1.54
CA VAL A 51 19.85 -16.27 -0.29
C VAL A 51 21.29 -16.69 -0.57
N GLU A 52 21.49 -17.67 -1.47
CA GLU A 52 22.80 -18.13 -1.87
C GLU A 52 23.59 -17.04 -2.61
N ASN A 53 22.99 -16.43 -3.62
CA ASN A 53 23.65 -15.40 -4.43
C ASN A 53 24.02 -14.14 -3.64
N GLU A 54 23.14 -13.67 -2.75
CA GLU A 54 23.38 -12.48 -1.95
C GLU A 54 24.12 -12.76 -0.64
N HIS A 55 24.50 -14.00 -0.41
CA HIS A 55 25.21 -14.44 0.81
C HIS A 55 24.46 -13.99 2.09
N ILE A 56 23.14 -14.14 2.08
CA ILE A 56 22.28 -13.77 3.20
C ILE A 56 22.54 -14.74 4.36
N PRO A 57 22.91 -14.25 5.55
CA PRO A 57 23.18 -15.12 6.68
C PRO A 57 21.92 -15.80 7.21
N GLY A 58 22.04 -17.06 7.60
CA GLY A 58 20.97 -17.84 8.21
C GLY A 58 20.09 -18.57 7.20
N LYS A 59 19.30 -19.50 7.72
CA LYS A 59 18.28 -20.23 6.93
C LYS A 59 16.94 -19.49 7.06
N PHE A 60 16.09 -19.62 6.05
CA PHE A 60 14.71 -19.23 6.20
C PHE A 60 14.05 -20.02 7.32
N GLN A 61 13.29 -19.33 8.15
CA GLN A 61 12.38 -19.97 9.08
C GLN A 61 11.19 -20.58 8.33
N ALA A 62 10.33 -21.30 9.04
CA ALA A 62 9.12 -21.83 8.44
C ALA A 62 8.30 -20.71 7.78
N TRP A 63 7.79 -21.01 6.58
CA TRP A 63 6.88 -20.14 5.87
C TRP A 63 5.64 -19.85 6.69
N PHE A 64 5.24 -18.58 6.67
CA PHE A 64 3.95 -18.16 7.19
C PHE A 64 2.97 -18.02 6.02
N THR A 65 1.96 -18.86 6.03
CA THR A 65 0.89 -18.87 5.02
C THR A 65 -0.41 -19.31 5.68
N ALA A 66 -1.52 -18.96 5.05
CA ALA A 66 -2.83 -19.48 5.38
C ALA A 66 -3.53 -19.93 4.10
N ASP A 67 -4.56 -20.75 4.23
CA ASP A 67 -5.41 -21.10 3.10
C ASP A 67 -6.22 -19.87 2.66
N ALA A 68 -6.48 -19.77 1.35
CA ALA A 68 -7.33 -18.73 0.82
C ALA A 68 -8.80 -19.09 1.06
N ILE A 69 -9.54 -18.24 1.79
CA ILE A 69 -10.96 -18.40 2.06
C ILE A 69 -11.73 -17.37 1.23
N PRO A 70 -12.71 -17.79 0.40
CA PRO A 70 -13.45 -16.87 -0.49
C PRO A 70 -14.08 -15.67 0.25
N ASP A 71 -14.63 -15.90 1.45
CA ASP A 71 -15.32 -14.88 2.23
C ASP A 71 -14.36 -13.84 2.85
N HIS A 72 -13.06 -14.13 2.85
CA HIS A 72 -12.01 -13.23 3.33
C HIS A 72 -11.12 -12.71 2.19
N ALA A 73 -11.64 -12.73 0.98
CA ALA A 73 -10.88 -12.36 -0.21
C ALA A 73 -11.57 -11.28 -1.03
N ASP A 74 -10.80 -10.31 -1.52
CA ASP A 74 -11.28 -9.22 -2.38
C ASP A 74 -11.45 -9.71 -3.82
N TRP A 75 -12.65 -9.51 -4.37
CA TRP A 75 -13.00 -9.85 -5.74
C TRP A 75 -13.10 -8.61 -6.61
N ARG A 76 -12.87 -8.79 -7.91
CA ARG A 76 -12.98 -7.69 -8.87
C ARG A 76 -13.75 -8.07 -10.12
N ILE A 77 -14.69 -7.20 -10.55
CA ILE A 77 -15.22 -7.22 -11.91
C ILE A 77 -14.47 -6.14 -12.67
N LEU A 78 -13.75 -6.55 -13.70
CA LEU A 78 -12.88 -5.67 -14.49
C LEU A 78 -13.41 -5.56 -15.92
N LYS A 79 -13.42 -4.32 -16.44
CA LYS A 79 -13.66 -4.05 -17.85
C LYS A 79 -12.34 -4.15 -18.61
N THR A 80 -12.31 -5.00 -19.60
CA THR A 80 -11.17 -5.20 -20.51
C THR A 80 -11.60 -5.00 -21.96
N TYR A 81 -10.63 -4.99 -22.87
CA TYR A 81 -10.90 -4.85 -24.29
C TYR A 81 -10.31 -6.03 -25.05
N ARG A 82 -11.13 -6.63 -25.91
CA ARG A 82 -10.68 -7.61 -26.90
C ARG A 82 -10.87 -7.02 -28.30
N GLY A 83 -9.79 -6.44 -28.83
CA GLY A 83 -9.87 -5.55 -29.98
C GLY A 83 -10.70 -4.31 -29.66
N LYS A 84 -11.82 -4.08 -30.40
CA LYS A 84 -12.74 -2.96 -30.15
C LYS A 84 -13.91 -3.32 -29.21
N GLN A 85 -14.04 -4.59 -28.83
CA GLN A 85 -15.14 -5.07 -27.99
C GLN A 85 -14.83 -4.90 -26.51
N GLU A 86 -15.73 -4.22 -25.78
CA GLU A 86 -15.69 -4.14 -24.32
C GLU A 86 -16.17 -5.46 -23.71
N ILE A 87 -15.38 -6.02 -22.82
CA ILE A 87 -15.67 -7.27 -22.11
C ILE A 87 -15.53 -7.03 -20.60
N PHE A 88 -16.49 -7.53 -19.83
CA PHE A 88 -16.37 -7.62 -18.39
C PHE A 88 -15.96 -9.03 -17.99
N THR A 89 -15.04 -9.13 -17.05
CA THR A 89 -14.56 -10.40 -16.50
C THR A 89 -14.55 -10.34 -14.98
N ILE A 90 -14.86 -11.47 -14.34
CA ILE A 90 -14.60 -11.64 -12.91
C ILE A 90 -13.16 -12.05 -12.75
N GLU A 91 -12.44 -11.34 -11.89
CA GLU A 91 -11.05 -11.62 -11.54
C GLU A 91 -10.99 -12.14 -10.11
N ALA A 92 -10.59 -13.40 -9.99
CA ALA A 92 -10.39 -14.05 -8.70
C ALA A 92 -9.14 -13.51 -7.98
N PRO A 93 -9.13 -13.45 -6.64
CA PRO A 93 -7.95 -13.07 -5.86
C PRO A 93 -6.83 -14.08 -5.98
N ALA A 94 -7.16 -15.37 -6.12
CA ALA A 94 -6.21 -16.44 -6.37
C ALA A 94 -6.73 -17.40 -7.45
N ARG A 95 -5.80 -18.16 -8.04
CA ARG A 95 -6.14 -19.13 -9.08
C ARG A 95 -6.99 -20.27 -8.51
N GLY A 96 -8.04 -20.62 -9.26
CA GLY A 96 -8.92 -21.75 -8.92
C GLY A 96 -10.02 -21.43 -7.91
N MET A 97 -10.07 -20.19 -7.39
CA MET A 97 -11.18 -19.77 -6.54
C MET A 97 -12.44 -19.53 -7.38
N GLU A 98 -13.56 -20.04 -6.90
CA GLU A 98 -14.86 -19.82 -7.49
C GLU A 98 -15.48 -18.52 -6.94
N ALA A 99 -16.06 -17.72 -7.83
CA ALA A 99 -16.67 -16.47 -7.45
C ALA A 99 -17.88 -16.68 -6.53
N PRO A 100 -17.99 -15.93 -5.41
CA PRO A 100 -19.20 -15.93 -4.60
C PRO A 100 -20.45 -15.61 -5.41
N GLU A 101 -21.58 -16.12 -4.99
CA GLU A 101 -22.86 -15.88 -5.66
C GLU A 101 -23.17 -14.39 -5.81
N LEU A 102 -22.87 -13.59 -4.80
CA LEU A 102 -22.98 -12.14 -4.85
C LEU A 102 -22.26 -11.53 -6.06
N VAL A 103 -20.97 -11.89 -6.26
CA VAL A 103 -20.15 -11.35 -7.35
C VAL A 103 -20.74 -11.73 -8.70
N THR A 104 -21.19 -12.96 -8.84
CA THR A 104 -21.86 -13.47 -10.04
C THR A 104 -23.19 -12.74 -10.29
N ARG A 105 -23.99 -12.53 -9.25
CA ARG A 105 -25.28 -11.80 -9.32
C ARG A 105 -25.09 -10.36 -9.82
N VAL A 106 -24.11 -9.65 -9.28
CA VAL A 106 -23.78 -8.28 -9.72
C VAL A 106 -23.21 -8.29 -11.15
N PHE A 107 -22.39 -9.27 -11.49
CA PHE A 107 -21.84 -9.42 -12.84
C PHE A 107 -22.93 -9.63 -13.90
N GLU A 108 -23.94 -10.46 -13.64
CA GLU A 108 -25.07 -10.64 -14.54
C GLU A 108 -25.96 -9.38 -14.64
N GLN A 109 -26.10 -8.64 -13.53
CA GLN A 109 -26.84 -7.37 -13.55
C GLN A 109 -26.22 -6.34 -14.48
N ILE A 110 -24.88 -6.18 -14.46
CA ILE A 110 -24.21 -5.19 -15.35
C ILE A 110 -24.35 -5.54 -16.84
N LYS A 111 -24.60 -6.80 -17.20
CA LYS A 111 -24.81 -7.22 -18.60
C LYS A 111 -26.13 -6.77 -19.18
N LYS A 112 -27.11 -6.41 -18.35
CA LYS A 112 -28.48 -6.04 -18.83
C LYS A 112 -28.44 -4.78 -19.68
N GLU A 113 -29.32 -4.75 -20.71
CA GLU A 113 -29.32 -3.68 -21.72
C GLU A 113 -29.65 -2.30 -21.17
N HIS A 114 -30.53 -2.20 -20.21
CA HIS A 114 -30.93 -0.92 -19.61
C HIS A 114 -29.80 -0.20 -18.87
N LEU A 115 -28.67 -0.89 -18.59
CA LEU A 115 -27.46 -0.31 -18.00
C LEU A 115 -26.39 0.06 -19.03
N HIS A 116 -26.70 0.07 -20.34
CA HIS A 116 -25.69 0.25 -21.39
C HIS A 116 -24.87 1.54 -21.25
N ILE A 117 -25.46 2.66 -20.82
CA ILE A 117 -24.75 3.94 -20.61
C ILE A 117 -23.84 3.84 -19.38
N PHE A 118 -24.33 3.22 -18.30
CA PHE A 118 -23.52 2.97 -17.10
C PHE A 118 -22.34 2.06 -17.43
N LYS A 119 -22.57 0.97 -18.19
CA LYS A 119 -21.50 0.06 -18.65
C LYS A 119 -20.38 0.78 -19.40
N LYS A 120 -20.70 1.76 -20.25
CA LYS A 120 -19.68 2.55 -20.96
C LYS A 120 -18.77 3.32 -20.01
N ALA A 121 -19.33 3.88 -18.94
CA ALA A 121 -18.57 4.62 -17.94
C ALA A 121 -17.86 3.72 -16.94
N LEU A 122 -18.40 2.53 -16.63
CA LEU A 122 -17.86 1.59 -15.66
C LEU A 122 -16.47 1.11 -16.06
N ARG A 123 -15.54 1.13 -15.11
CA ARG A 123 -14.18 0.59 -15.27
C ARG A 123 -14.03 -0.73 -14.53
N GLN A 124 -14.39 -0.72 -13.26
CA GLN A 124 -14.31 -1.89 -12.41
C GLN A 124 -15.23 -1.78 -11.20
N ILE A 125 -15.49 -2.91 -10.60
CA ILE A 125 -16.16 -3.03 -9.30
C ILE A 125 -15.27 -3.89 -8.42
N TRP A 126 -14.91 -3.38 -7.26
CA TRP A 126 -14.25 -4.14 -6.21
C TRP A 126 -15.26 -4.56 -5.16
N PHE A 127 -15.14 -5.79 -4.71
CA PHE A 127 -15.80 -6.34 -3.53
C PHE A 127 -14.71 -6.57 -2.50
N ARG A 128 -14.61 -5.70 -1.53
CA ARG A 128 -13.64 -5.79 -0.45
C ARG A 128 -14.23 -6.60 0.68
N ALA A 129 -13.57 -7.70 1.03
CA ALA A 129 -14.07 -8.62 2.04
C ALA A 129 -14.05 -7.97 3.43
N VAL A 130 -15.16 -8.18 4.16
CA VAL A 130 -15.35 -7.68 5.52
C VAL A 130 -15.35 -8.84 6.53
N GLY A 131 -15.54 -10.06 6.04
CA GLY A 131 -15.79 -11.27 6.81
C GLY A 131 -17.27 -11.67 6.78
N ASP A 132 -17.57 -12.90 7.14
CA ASP A 132 -18.92 -13.50 7.19
C ASP A 132 -19.68 -13.39 5.86
N GLY A 133 -18.98 -13.53 4.73
CA GLY A 133 -19.57 -13.38 3.40
C GLY A 133 -20.05 -11.97 3.06
N ARG A 134 -19.66 -10.95 3.85
CA ARG A 134 -20.03 -9.53 3.65
C ARG A 134 -18.93 -8.74 2.96
N TYR A 135 -19.34 -7.70 2.23
CA TYR A 135 -18.44 -6.91 1.40
C TYR A 135 -18.72 -5.42 1.45
N ALA A 136 -17.65 -4.62 1.38
CA ALA A 136 -17.72 -3.22 0.96
C ALA A 136 -17.50 -3.15 -0.56
N MET A 137 -18.41 -2.53 -1.29
CA MET A 137 -18.35 -2.46 -2.76
C MET A 137 -17.83 -1.10 -3.23
N LEU A 138 -16.84 -1.10 -4.13
CA LEU A 138 -16.27 0.10 -4.71
C LEU A 138 -16.52 0.10 -6.22
N VAL A 139 -17.24 1.10 -6.71
CA VAL A 139 -17.63 1.23 -8.13
C VAL A 139 -16.78 2.33 -8.77
N GLN A 140 -15.81 1.97 -9.59
CA GLN A 140 -15.01 2.93 -10.33
C GLN A 140 -15.58 3.22 -11.71
N VAL A 141 -15.83 4.49 -11.99
CA VAL A 141 -16.30 4.97 -13.30
C VAL A 141 -15.32 5.95 -13.92
N ASN A 142 -15.34 6.03 -15.25
CA ASN A 142 -14.51 6.97 -16.01
C ASN A 142 -15.14 8.36 -16.02
N LEU A 143 -14.42 9.37 -15.55
CA LEU A 143 -14.88 10.77 -15.54
C LEU A 143 -15.03 11.40 -16.94
N LYS A 144 -14.31 10.91 -17.95
CA LYS A 144 -14.37 11.47 -19.33
C LYS A 144 -15.62 11.06 -20.10
N GLY A 145 -16.42 10.12 -19.61
CA GLY A 145 -17.65 9.68 -20.24
C GLY A 145 -18.87 10.45 -19.76
N ARG A 146 -19.94 10.54 -20.58
CA ARG A 146 -21.25 10.97 -20.10
C ARG A 146 -21.72 9.95 -19.06
N PHE A 147 -21.58 10.31 -17.80
CA PHE A 147 -22.06 9.49 -16.69
C PHE A 147 -23.57 9.64 -16.60
N SER A 148 -24.28 8.54 -16.79
CA SER A 148 -25.72 8.54 -16.53
C SER A 148 -25.97 8.38 -15.03
N ALA A 149 -26.26 9.46 -14.35
CA ALA A 149 -26.67 9.44 -12.95
C ALA A 149 -27.85 8.48 -12.73
N HIS A 150 -28.77 8.40 -13.69
CA HIS A 150 -29.93 7.47 -13.65
C HIS A 150 -29.46 6.00 -13.71
N GLY A 151 -28.59 5.64 -14.66
CA GLY A 151 -28.10 4.25 -14.76
C GLY A 151 -27.30 3.81 -13.53
N TYR A 152 -26.51 4.72 -12.95
CA TYR A 152 -25.81 4.47 -11.70
C TYR A 152 -26.80 4.28 -10.54
N LYS A 153 -27.78 5.17 -10.39
CA LYS A 153 -28.80 5.04 -9.35
C LYS A 153 -29.55 3.71 -9.48
N THR A 154 -30.00 3.35 -10.69
CA THR A 154 -30.67 2.07 -10.94
C THR A 154 -29.82 0.88 -10.54
N PHE A 155 -28.53 0.94 -10.81
CA PHE A 155 -27.58 -0.09 -10.40
C PHE A 155 -27.44 -0.16 -8.87
N ILE A 156 -27.30 0.98 -8.19
CA ILE A 156 -27.21 1.03 -6.72
C ILE A 156 -28.50 0.56 -6.06
N ASP A 157 -29.67 0.98 -6.57
CA ASP A 157 -30.96 0.51 -6.07
C ASP A 157 -31.12 -1.02 -6.21
N PHE A 158 -30.56 -1.60 -7.28
CA PHE A 158 -30.50 -3.06 -7.42
C PHE A 158 -29.62 -3.69 -6.34
N VAL A 159 -28.41 -3.16 -6.12
CA VAL A 159 -27.47 -3.69 -5.12
C VAL A 159 -28.11 -3.65 -3.73
N GLN A 160 -28.70 -2.52 -3.33
CA GLN A 160 -29.34 -2.39 -2.01
C GLN A 160 -30.47 -3.37 -1.77
N ARG A 161 -31.26 -3.67 -2.82
CA ARG A 161 -32.43 -4.55 -2.69
C ARG A 161 -32.11 -6.03 -2.82
N ASN A 162 -31.09 -6.39 -3.59
CA ASN A 162 -30.86 -7.77 -4.00
C ASN A 162 -29.51 -8.33 -3.55
N CYS A 163 -28.69 -7.52 -2.86
CA CYS A 163 -27.37 -7.93 -2.42
C CYS A 163 -27.16 -7.53 -0.95
N PRO A 164 -27.84 -8.21 0.00
CA PRO A 164 -27.74 -7.89 1.43
C PRO A 164 -26.33 -8.10 2.00
N GLU A 165 -25.50 -8.88 1.31
CA GLU A 165 -24.08 -9.09 1.64
C GLU A 165 -23.25 -7.81 1.45
N VAL A 166 -23.72 -6.83 0.65
CA VAL A 166 -23.05 -5.54 0.45
C VAL A 166 -23.44 -4.59 1.58
N ILE A 167 -22.57 -4.41 2.56
CA ILE A 167 -22.83 -3.55 3.72
C ILE A 167 -22.58 -2.06 3.45
N SER A 168 -21.74 -1.76 2.47
CA SER A 168 -21.48 -0.38 2.01
C SER A 168 -21.13 -0.35 0.53
N CYS A 169 -21.45 0.77 -0.12
CA CYS A 169 -21.13 0.98 -1.53
C CYS A 169 -20.65 2.40 -1.78
N HIS A 170 -19.53 2.51 -2.48
CA HIS A 170 -18.87 3.77 -2.76
C HIS A 170 -18.61 3.94 -4.25
N HIS A 171 -18.87 5.14 -4.75
CA HIS A 171 -18.47 5.56 -6.07
C HIS A 171 -17.06 6.13 -6.02
N ILE A 172 -16.13 5.51 -6.77
CA ILE A 172 -14.74 5.97 -6.84
C ILE A 172 -14.52 6.76 -8.12
N GLN A 173 -13.89 7.92 -7.95
CA GLN A 173 -13.42 8.76 -9.03
C GLN A 173 -11.90 8.85 -8.97
N CYS A 174 -11.23 8.43 -10.04
CA CYS A 174 -9.81 8.63 -10.24
C CYS A 174 -9.55 8.98 -11.71
N LEU A 175 -8.34 9.44 -11.99
CA LEU A 175 -7.95 9.74 -13.37
C LEU A 175 -8.00 8.45 -14.22
N PRO A 176 -8.39 8.53 -15.51
CA PRO A 176 -8.59 7.36 -16.36
C PRO A 176 -7.36 6.47 -16.55
N ASP A 177 -6.18 7.06 -16.45
CA ASP A 177 -4.86 6.43 -16.56
C ASP A 177 -4.32 5.90 -15.22
N GLN A 178 -5.02 6.16 -14.14
CA GLN A 178 -4.66 5.71 -12.78
C GLN A 178 -5.73 4.74 -12.27
N PRO A 179 -5.58 3.43 -12.54
CA PRO A 179 -6.50 2.44 -12.00
C PRO A 179 -6.36 2.39 -10.48
N PHE A 180 -7.50 2.33 -9.79
CA PHE A 180 -7.52 2.07 -8.37
C PHE A 180 -7.36 0.57 -8.11
N ASP A 181 -6.37 0.20 -7.32
CA ASP A 181 -6.16 -1.17 -6.83
C ASP A 181 -5.87 -1.11 -5.33
N PRO A 182 -6.82 -1.51 -4.47
CA PRO A 182 -6.63 -1.44 -3.02
C PRO A 182 -5.57 -2.41 -2.48
N ALA A 183 -5.22 -3.46 -3.24
CA ALA A 183 -4.15 -4.39 -2.91
C ALA A 183 -2.80 -4.04 -3.58
N GLY A 184 -2.74 -2.95 -4.32
CA GLY A 184 -1.56 -2.55 -5.08
C GLY A 184 -1.40 -1.04 -5.09
N THR A 185 -1.68 -0.44 -6.25
CA THR A 185 -1.50 1.00 -6.44
C THR A 185 -2.75 1.78 -6.07
N ILE A 186 -2.63 2.64 -5.05
CA ILE A 186 -3.66 3.63 -4.71
C ILE A 186 -3.25 4.96 -5.33
N PRO A 187 -4.02 5.52 -6.28
CA PRO A 187 -3.69 6.81 -6.88
C PRO A 187 -3.62 7.94 -5.85
N MET A 188 -2.72 8.91 -6.04
CA MET A 188 -2.57 10.04 -5.12
C MET A 188 -3.85 10.87 -4.95
N LYS A 189 -4.70 10.91 -5.98
CA LYS A 189 -6.00 11.60 -5.96
C LYS A 189 -7.11 10.60 -6.26
N VAL A 190 -7.67 10.03 -5.21
CA VAL A 190 -8.87 9.20 -5.25
C VAL A 190 -9.92 9.85 -4.38
N GLU A 191 -11.10 10.05 -4.93
CA GLU A 191 -12.27 10.47 -4.15
C GLU A 191 -13.26 9.32 -4.09
N ALA A 192 -13.76 9.01 -2.92
CA ALA A 192 -14.88 8.11 -2.72
C ALA A 192 -16.09 8.93 -2.27
N LYS A 193 -17.23 8.62 -2.87
CA LYS A 193 -18.54 9.15 -2.43
C LYS A 193 -19.40 7.98 -2.03
N SER A 194 -19.82 7.94 -0.77
CA SER A 194 -20.72 6.91 -0.29
C SER A 194 -22.06 6.98 -1.03
N ALA A 195 -22.49 5.85 -1.57
CA ALA A 195 -23.87 5.67 -2.05
C ALA A 195 -24.75 5.17 -0.91
N PHE A 196 -24.23 4.30 -0.07
CA PHE A 196 -24.82 3.86 1.21
C PHE A 196 -23.75 3.17 2.07
N GLY A 197 -24.04 3.02 3.36
CA GLY A 197 -23.18 2.39 4.34
C GLY A 197 -22.05 3.28 4.85
N SER A 198 -21.12 2.68 5.59
CA SER A 198 -20.01 3.36 6.23
C SER A 198 -18.80 3.49 5.30
N ASP A 199 -18.02 4.56 5.45
CA ASP A 199 -16.72 4.73 4.81
C ASP A 199 -15.65 3.82 5.43
N PHE A 200 -15.96 3.19 6.56
CA PHE A 200 -15.08 2.24 7.25
C PHE A 200 -15.66 0.84 7.22
N MET A 201 -14.80 -0.11 6.95
CA MET A 201 -15.12 -1.53 6.95
C MET A 201 -14.34 -2.24 8.07
N PRO A 202 -14.95 -3.16 8.83
CA PRO A 202 -14.24 -4.00 9.79
C PRO A 202 -13.33 -4.99 9.06
N ILE A 203 -12.28 -5.43 9.75
CA ILE A 203 -11.32 -6.43 9.27
C ILE A 203 -11.62 -7.73 10.00
N GLY A 204 -12.45 -8.58 9.41
CA GLY A 204 -12.89 -9.81 10.03
C GLY A 204 -13.45 -9.56 11.45
N GLU A 205 -13.15 -10.45 12.38
CA GLU A 205 -13.55 -10.34 13.80
C GLU A 205 -12.51 -9.66 14.69
N THR A 206 -11.54 -8.93 14.11
CA THR A 206 -10.41 -8.37 14.86
C THR A 206 -10.76 -7.16 15.73
N GLY A 207 -11.93 -6.57 15.57
CA GLY A 207 -12.32 -5.30 16.20
C GLY A 207 -11.68 -4.08 15.55
N ILE A 208 -10.80 -4.27 14.58
CA ILE A 208 -10.15 -3.21 13.81
C ILE A 208 -10.98 -2.84 12.61
N SER A 209 -11.00 -1.56 12.26
CA SER A 209 -11.68 -1.05 11.06
C SER A 209 -10.71 -0.24 10.21
N MET A 210 -10.97 -0.22 8.91
CA MET A 210 -10.17 0.56 7.97
C MET A 210 -11.06 1.30 6.98
N HIS A 211 -10.56 2.41 6.45
CA HIS A 211 -11.25 3.13 5.40
C HIS A 211 -11.31 2.28 4.13
N VAL A 212 -12.44 2.32 3.40
CA VAL A 212 -12.65 1.49 2.21
C VAL A 212 -11.63 1.72 1.09
N LEU A 213 -10.93 2.85 1.09
CA LEU A 213 -9.86 3.17 0.14
C LEU A 213 -8.45 2.85 0.66
N ASP A 214 -8.32 2.34 1.88
CA ASP A 214 -6.99 2.00 2.41
C ASP A 214 -6.49 0.67 1.86
N TRP A 215 -5.20 0.44 1.97
CA TRP A 215 -4.56 -0.76 1.42
C TRP A 215 -4.86 -2.02 2.25
N THR A 216 -5.17 -3.12 1.56
CA THR A 216 -5.12 -4.50 2.11
C THR A 216 -4.57 -5.44 1.06
N PRO A 217 -4.00 -6.60 1.44
CA PRO A 217 -3.83 -7.70 0.50
C PRO A 217 -5.20 -8.18 0.00
N ARG A 218 -5.23 -8.82 -1.16
CA ARG A 218 -6.49 -9.35 -1.73
C ARG A 218 -7.07 -10.53 -0.94
N ILE A 219 -6.23 -11.25 -0.21
CA ILE A 219 -6.62 -12.38 0.67
C ILE A 219 -6.23 -11.98 2.10
N HIS A 220 -7.19 -11.92 2.99
CA HIS A 220 -7.01 -11.33 4.30
C HIS A 220 -6.48 -12.30 5.37
N ASP A 221 -6.69 -13.62 5.19
CA ASP A 221 -6.43 -14.63 6.24
C ASP A 221 -5.01 -14.60 6.77
N ALA A 222 -4.03 -14.67 5.88
CA ALA A 222 -2.62 -14.64 6.29
C ALA A 222 -2.22 -13.27 6.87
N TRP A 223 -2.79 -12.18 6.34
CA TRP A 223 -2.53 -10.83 6.83
C TRP A 223 -3.14 -10.61 8.23
N ILE A 224 -4.35 -11.12 8.50
CA ILE A 224 -4.96 -11.11 9.83
C ILE A 224 -4.07 -11.84 10.85
N GLY A 225 -3.38 -12.90 10.45
CA GLY A 225 -2.43 -13.63 11.29
C GLY A 225 -1.05 -12.97 11.47
N LEU A 226 -0.72 -11.93 10.68
CA LEU A 226 0.60 -11.29 10.70
C LEU A 226 0.99 -10.66 12.05
N PRO A 227 0.11 -9.95 12.80
CA PRO A 227 0.48 -9.41 14.11
C PRO A 227 0.97 -10.49 15.08
N LYS A 228 0.31 -11.65 15.13
CA LYS A 228 0.75 -12.77 15.94
C LYS A 228 2.11 -13.30 15.52
N ARG A 229 2.38 -13.35 14.22
CA ARG A 229 3.69 -13.76 13.69
C ARG A 229 4.79 -12.78 14.08
N ILE A 230 4.51 -11.48 14.05
CA ILE A 230 5.44 -10.45 14.51
C ILE A 230 5.70 -10.61 16.02
N GLU A 231 4.66 -10.77 16.84
CA GLU A 231 4.77 -11.02 18.27
C GLU A 231 5.69 -12.22 18.57
N ASP A 232 5.47 -13.34 17.88
CA ASP A 232 6.28 -14.56 18.02
C ASP A 232 7.74 -14.38 17.55
N ALA A 233 7.97 -13.47 16.61
CA ALA A 233 9.32 -13.19 16.13
C ALA A 233 10.13 -12.37 17.13
N ILE A 234 9.51 -11.38 17.79
CA ILE A 234 10.19 -10.40 18.64
C ILE A 234 10.09 -10.70 20.12
N HIS A 235 9.10 -11.48 20.59
CA HIS A 235 8.84 -11.73 22.00
C HIS A 235 8.85 -10.42 22.81
N PRO A 236 7.84 -9.55 22.66
CA PRO A 236 7.83 -8.22 23.26
C PRO A 236 7.78 -8.30 24.78
N ASN A 237 8.36 -7.29 25.43
CA ASN A 237 8.18 -7.05 26.85
C ASN A 237 7.17 -5.89 27.01
N ALA A 238 6.32 -5.95 28.04
CA ALA A 238 5.34 -4.90 28.32
C ALA A 238 5.94 -3.50 28.52
N GLU A 239 7.23 -3.38 28.89
CA GLU A 239 7.95 -2.11 29.00
C GLU A 239 8.57 -1.63 27.67
N ASP A 240 8.53 -2.46 26.62
CA ASP A 240 9.06 -2.10 25.31
C ASP A 240 8.12 -1.09 24.60
N CYS A 241 8.65 -0.38 23.60
CA CYS A 241 7.91 0.50 22.73
C CYS A 241 7.95 -0.04 21.30
N PHE A 242 6.85 0.16 20.56
CA PHE A 242 6.74 -0.28 19.18
C PHE A 242 6.50 0.90 18.25
N PHE A 243 7.21 0.96 17.14
CA PHE A 243 7.02 1.98 16.12
C PHE A 243 6.84 1.33 14.75
N GLU A 244 5.66 1.48 14.17
CA GLU A 244 5.34 1.01 12.82
C GLU A 244 5.44 2.18 11.83
N PHE A 245 6.36 2.05 10.85
CA PHE A 245 6.54 2.96 9.73
C PHE A 245 5.84 2.39 8.49
N TYR A 246 5.23 3.26 7.68
CA TYR A 246 4.36 2.89 6.55
C TYR A 246 3.16 2.05 7.01
N SER A 247 2.53 2.51 8.08
CA SER A 247 1.60 1.69 8.88
C SER A 247 0.24 1.42 8.22
N GLY A 248 -0.09 2.10 7.13
CA GLY A 248 -1.42 1.99 6.55
C GLY A 248 -2.51 2.28 7.57
N SER A 249 -3.48 1.38 7.68
CA SER A 249 -4.55 1.42 8.69
C SER A 249 -4.06 1.28 10.13
N SER A 250 -2.76 1.10 10.35
CA SER A 250 -2.15 0.74 11.64
C SER A 250 -2.68 -0.58 12.22
N PHE A 251 -3.03 -1.51 11.32
CA PHE A 251 -3.60 -2.80 11.72
C PHE A 251 -2.67 -3.57 12.67
N VAL A 252 -1.38 -3.70 12.31
CA VAL A 252 -0.40 -4.40 13.14
C VAL A 252 -0.21 -3.70 14.47
N SER A 253 -0.04 -2.38 14.47
CA SER A 253 0.09 -1.56 15.69
C SER A 253 -1.10 -1.72 16.62
N ALA A 254 -2.32 -1.66 16.09
CA ALA A 254 -3.53 -1.75 16.89
C ALA A 254 -3.71 -3.15 17.50
N MET A 255 -3.40 -4.21 16.73
CA MET A 255 -3.46 -5.60 17.22
C MET A 255 -2.41 -5.90 18.28
N LEU A 256 -1.28 -5.20 18.27
CA LEU A 256 -0.18 -5.40 19.22
C LEU A 256 -0.16 -4.37 20.36
N ALA A 257 -1.08 -3.41 20.40
CA ALA A 257 -1.04 -2.29 21.35
C ALA A 257 -0.93 -2.76 22.82
N ASN A 258 -1.68 -3.77 23.20
CA ASN A 258 -1.68 -4.33 24.56
C ASN A 258 -0.41 -5.11 24.96
N ARG A 259 0.54 -5.29 24.03
CA ARG A 259 1.83 -5.97 24.26
C ARG A 259 2.96 -5.02 24.58
N PHE A 260 2.74 -3.72 24.44
CA PHE A 260 3.77 -2.69 24.55
C PHE A 260 3.34 -1.56 25.47
N LYS A 261 4.31 -0.94 26.14
CA LYS A 261 4.08 0.26 26.94
C LYS A 261 3.59 1.43 26.11
N ARG A 262 4.09 1.56 24.89
CA ARG A 262 3.77 2.63 23.95
C ARG A 262 3.86 2.13 22.52
N VAL A 263 2.87 2.49 21.74
CA VAL A 263 2.81 2.18 20.31
C VAL A 263 2.71 3.48 19.53
N VAL A 264 3.51 3.60 18.49
CA VAL A 264 3.44 4.73 17.54
C VAL A 264 3.35 4.14 16.15
N SER A 265 2.42 4.65 15.36
CA SER A 265 2.31 4.31 13.95
C SER A 265 2.41 5.57 13.09
N MET A 266 2.99 5.43 11.89
CA MET A 266 3.22 6.56 10.99
C MET A 266 2.94 6.18 9.54
N ASP A 267 2.14 7.02 8.88
CA ASP A 267 1.88 6.98 7.45
C ASP A 267 1.62 8.41 6.92
N CYS A 268 1.87 8.65 5.64
CA CYS A 268 1.61 9.95 5.02
C CYS A 268 0.22 10.05 4.38
N ARG A 269 -0.44 8.91 4.09
CA ARG A 269 -1.71 8.85 3.38
C ARG A 269 -2.88 9.28 4.26
N GLU A 270 -3.83 9.97 3.66
CA GLU A 270 -4.99 10.50 4.37
C GLU A 270 -5.92 9.39 4.89
N TYR A 271 -6.21 8.40 4.08
CA TYR A 271 -7.09 7.28 4.47
C TYR A 271 -6.47 6.40 5.55
N ALA A 272 -5.17 6.17 5.49
CA ALA A 272 -4.41 5.52 6.55
C ALA A 272 -4.54 6.27 7.88
N MET A 273 -4.42 7.60 7.86
CA MET A 273 -4.63 8.44 9.04
C MET A 273 -6.05 8.32 9.60
N MET A 274 -7.07 8.30 8.72
CA MET A 274 -8.47 8.15 9.15
C MET A 274 -8.69 6.81 9.84
N SER A 275 -8.21 5.73 9.25
CA SER A 275 -8.26 4.37 9.82
C SER A 275 -7.55 4.29 11.16
N SER A 276 -6.32 4.79 11.22
CA SER A 276 -5.49 4.76 12.43
C SER A 276 -6.10 5.55 13.59
N ARG A 277 -6.72 6.70 13.32
CA ARG A 277 -7.42 7.48 14.34
C ARG A 277 -8.66 6.78 14.88
N LEU A 278 -9.39 6.08 14.01
CA LEU A 278 -10.54 5.29 14.43
C LEU A 278 -10.07 4.15 15.34
N ASN A 279 -9.06 3.41 14.92
CA ASN A 279 -8.52 2.26 15.66
C ASN A 279 -7.91 2.68 17.00
N ALA A 280 -7.19 3.80 17.05
CA ALA A 280 -6.65 4.34 18.30
C ALA A 280 -7.75 4.77 19.29
N ARG A 281 -8.92 5.24 18.82
CA ARG A 281 -10.07 5.54 19.69
C ARG A 281 -10.78 4.31 20.21
N ASN A 282 -10.76 3.24 19.42
CA ASN A 282 -11.39 1.96 19.76
C ASN A 282 -10.47 1.08 20.59
N ALA A 283 -9.15 1.35 20.58
CA ALA A 283 -8.19 0.67 21.43
C ALA A 283 -8.50 1.00 22.90
N LEU A 284 -8.56 -0.03 23.73
CA LEU A 284 -8.84 0.10 25.16
C LEU A 284 -7.70 0.81 25.92
N ASP A 285 -6.52 0.88 25.31
CA ASP A 285 -5.31 1.40 25.92
C ASP A 285 -4.94 2.76 25.27
N ASP A 286 -4.82 3.82 26.07
CA ASP A 286 -4.39 5.17 25.63
C ASP A 286 -2.90 5.23 25.21
N ASN A 287 -2.27 4.08 24.97
CA ASN A 287 -0.83 3.95 24.69
C ASN A 287 -0.48 4.10 23.21
N MET A 288 -1.48 4.19 22.32
CA MET A 288 -1.28 4.27 20.87
C MET A 288 -1.36 5.70 20.35
N LYS A 289 -0.36 6.11 19.56
CA LYS A 289 -0.31 7.40 18.87
C LYS A 289 -0.14 7.19 17.37
N PHE A 290 -0.78 8.06 16.58
CA PHE A 290 -0.61 8.11 15.14
C PHE A 290 0.06 9.43 14.73
N ILE A 291 1.03 9.34 13.80
CA ILE A 291 1.75 10.49 13.23
C ILE A 291 1.53 10.49 11.71
N ARG A 292 0.96 11.58 11.18
CA ARG A 292 0.89 11.77 9.73
C ARG A 292 2.17 12.44 9.26
N SER A 293 3.06 11.67 8.64
CA SER A 293 4.32 12.17 8.08
C SER A 293 4.88 11.19 7.07
N HIS A 294 5.77 11.69 6.20
CA HIS A 294 6.65 10.84 5.41
C HIS A 294 7.76 10.26 6.29
N VAL A 295 8.23 9.06 5.94
CA VAL A 295 9.36 8.40 6.61
C VAL A 295 10.65 8.95 6.02
N GLU A 296 11.24 9.94 6.68
CA GLU A 296 12.43 10.65 6.25
C GLU A 296 13.51 10.64 7.34
N GLN A 297 14.77 10.83 6.96
CA GLN A 297 15.91 10.83 7.87
C GLN A 297 15.74 11.81 9.04
N GLU A 298 15.27 13.03 8.75
CA GLU A 298 15.11 14.12 9.72
C GLU A 298 14.10 13.82 10.81
N PHE A 299 13.13 12.97 10.51
CA PHE A 299 12.11 12.55 11.47
C PHE A 299 12.76 11.86 12.69
N PHE A 300 13.70 10.94 12.46
CA PHE A 300 14.34 10.16 13.53
C PHE A 300 15.07 11.07 14.51
N GLY A 301 15.89 11.99 14.01
CA GLY A 301 16.60 12.95 14.85
C GLY A 301 15.65 13.84 15.68
N LYS A 302 14.56 14.33 15.06
CA LYS A 302 13.57 15.20 15.74
C LYS A 302 12.73 14.45 16.76
N PHE A 303 12.35 13.20 16.46
CA PHE A 303 11.47 12.42 17.34
C PHE A 303 12.22 11.80 18.50
N PHE A 304 13.34 11.09 18.23
CA PHE A 304 14.06 10.32 19.25
C PHE A 304 15.06 11.14 20.07
N SER A 305 15.27 12.43 19.73
CA SER A 305 16.03 13.35 20.60
C SER A 305 15.23 13.88 21.79
N LYS A 306 13.93 13.69 21.81
CA LYS A 306 13.06 14.17 22.87
C LYS A 306 13.00 13.20 24.04
N PRO A 307 13.19 13.65 25.30
CA PRO A 307 13.18 12.79 26.47
C PRO A 307 11.90 11.96 26.62
N GLU A 308 10.76 12.53 26.28
CA GLU A 308 9.47 11.81 26.32
C GLU A 308 9.39 10.61 25.37
N ASN A 309 10.32 10.53 24.39
CA ASN A 309 10.40 9.42 23.43
C ASN A 309 11.53 8.44 23.76
N GLU A 310 12.17 8.56 24.90
CA GLU A 310 13.09 7.53 25.39
C GLU A 310 12.36 6.23 25.65
N GLY A 311 13.03 5.09 25.34
CA GLY A 311 12.48 3.77 25.56
C GLY A 311 13.23 2.67 24.77
N ARG A 312 12.85 1.44 25.05
CA ARG A 312 13.35 0.27 24.32
C ARG A 312 12.50 0.03 23.08
N TRP A 313 12.87 0.59 21.96
CA TRP A 313 12.08 0.57 20.73
C TRP A 313 12.30 -0.70 19.91
N THR A 314 11.20 -1.22 19.37
CA THR A 314 11.17 -2.11 18.21
C THR A 314 10.65 -1.29 17.04
N PHE A 315 11.42 -1.15 15.97
CA PHE A 315 11.00 -0.50 14.74
C PHE A 315 10.50 -1.54 13.75
N TYR A 316 9.38 -1.27 13.13
CA TYR A 316 8.81 -2.09 12.07
C TYR A 316 8.57 -1.26 10.82
N PHE A 317 9.31 -1.56 9.75
CA PHE A 317 9.16 -0.96 8.43
C PHE A 317 8.33 -1.89 7.55
N ASN A 318 7.07 -1.52 7.30
CA ASN A 318 6.17 -2.23 6.40
C ASN A 318 6.22 -1.55 5.03
N LEU A 319 7.23 -1.89 4.21
CA LEU A 319 7.48 -1.18 2.95
C LEU A 319 6.36 -1.44 1.93
N PRO A 320 5.78 -0.38 1.35
CA PRO A 320 4.74 -0.53 0.34
C PRO A 320 5.33 -1.02 -0.99
N GLY A 321 4.88 -2.17 -1.48
CA GLY A 321 5.25 -2.72 -2.79
C GLY A 321 6.76 -2.78 -3.02
N ASP A 322 7.22 -2.15 -4.11
CA ASP A 322 8.62 -2.15 -4.54
C ASP A 322 9.41 -0.91 -4.04
N GLU A 323 8.86 -0.12 -3.14
CA GLU A 323 9.52 1.10 -2.67
C GLU A 323 10.68 0.77 -1.73
N PRO A 324 11.89 1.30 -2.00
CA PRO A 324 13.03 1.18 -1.08
C PRO A 324 12.85 2.12 0.11
N LEU A 325 13.59 1.84 1.19
CA LEU A 325 13.79 2.84 2.25
C LEU A 325 14.36 4.13 1.65
N ALA A 326 13.79 5.27 2.04
CA ALA A 326 14.31 6.56 1.61
C ALA A 326 15.77 6.73 2.03
N GLN A 327 16.53 7.55 1.29
CA GLN A 327 17.94 7.78 1.54
C GLN A 327 18.18 8.22 3.00
N GLY A 328 19.17 7.60 3.65
CA GLY A 328 19.55 7.92 5.04
C GLY A 328 18.62 7.35 6.12
N VAL A 329 17.44 6.82 5.78
CA VAL A 329 16.48 6.29 6.77
C VAL A 329 17.06 5.12 7.55
N ALA A 330 17.72 4.16 6.89
CA ALA A 330 18.30 3.01 7.58
C ALA A 330 19.38 3.44 8.60
N GLN A 331 20.23 4.41 8.24
CA GLN A 331 21.24 4.98 9.12
C GLN A 331 20.61 5.73 10.30
N ALA A 332 19.62 6.59 10.02
CA ALA A 332 18.96 7.37 11.07
C ALA A 332 18.18 6.48 12.05
N ALA A 333 17.54 5.43 11.54
CA ALA A 333 16.90 4.42 12.36
C ALA A 333 17.91 3.71 13.28
N ALA A 334 19.04 3.28 12.74
CA ALA A 334 20.09 2.63 13.52
C ALA A 334 20.72 3.55 14.57
N LEU A 335 20.93 4.83 14.24
CA LEU A 335 21.42 5.85 15.18
C LEU A 335 20.45 6.11 16.35
N SER A 336 19.17 5.87 16.16
CA SER A 336 18.16 5.93 17.23
C SER A 336 18.23 4.73 18.19
N ARG A 337 19.11 3.76 17.93
CA ARG A 337 19.44 2.60 18.76
C ARG A 337 18.25 1.74 19.18
N PRO A 338 17.36 1.34 18.27
CA PRO A 338 16.29 0.40 18.64
C PRO A 338 16.86 -0.95 19.07
N GLU A 339 16.18 -1.63 19.97
CA GLU A 339 16.53 -3.01 20.39
C GLU A 339 16.30 -4.02 19.26
N ARG A 340 15.36 -3.72 18.36
CA ARG A 340 15.01 -4.57 17.22
C ARG A 340 14.58 -3.71 16.04
N ILE A 341 14.90 -4.19 14.84
CA ILE A 341 14.40 -3.63 13.59
C ILE A 341 13.73 -4.78 12.83
N LEU A 342 12.47 -4.62 12.49
CA LEU A 342 11.75 -5.46 11.56
C LEU A 342 11.66 -4.74 10.22
N LEU A 343 11.90 -5.45 9.14
CA LEU A 343 11.72 -4.97 7.78
C LEU A 343 10.88 -5.98 6.99
N GLN A 344 9.75 -5.56 6.48
CA GLN A 344 8.89 -6.35 5.58
C GLN A 344 8.94 -5.76 4.19
N THR A 345 9.16 -6.60 3.18
CA THR A 345 9.20 -6.19 1.77
C THR A 345 8.95 -7.38 0.85
N SER A 346 8.34 -7.13 -0.31
CA SER A 346 8.20 -8.08 -1.43
C SER A 346 9.37 -8.01 -2.42
N ASN A 347 10.21 -6.99 -2.35
CA ASN A 347 11.29 -6.74 -3.31
C ASN A 347 12.63 -7.24 -2.78
N LEU A 348 13.19 -8.25 -3.45
CA LEU A 348 14.46 -8.88 -3.05
C LEU A 348 15.67 -7.94 -3.15
N GLU A 349 15.69 -7.02 -4.13
CA GLU A 349 16.78 -6.03 -4.25
C GLU A 349 16.73 -5.01 -3.11
N VAL A 350 15.53 -4.56 -2.74
CA VAL A 350 15.31 -3.71 -1.57
C VAL A 350 15.76 -4.42 -0.31
N ALA A 351 15.42 -5.70 -0.16
CA ALA A 351 15.84 -6.54 0.96
C ALA A 351 17.36 -6.62 1.05
N ALA A 352 18.06 -7.01 -0.02
CA ALA A 352 19.52 -7.14 -0.06
C ALA A 352 20.23 -5.82 0.31
N ARG A 353 19.74 -4.71 -0.27
CA ARG A 353 20.27 -3.36 0.03
C ARG A 353 20.08 -2.98 1.50
N SER A 354 18.88 -3.19 2.03
CA SER A 354 18.55 -2.85 3.42
C SER A 354 19.34 -3.72 4.41
N ILE A 355 19.51 -5.01 4.13
CA ILE A 355 20.35 -5.90 4.95
C ILE A 355 21.79 -5.38 5.02
N LYS A 356 22.36 -4.99 3.87
CA LYS A 356 23.70 -4.41 3.83
C LYS A 356 23.79 -3.09 4.61
N GLN A 357 22.80 -2.22 4.46
CA GLN A 357 22.75 -0.94 5.19
C GLN A 357 22.70 -1.17 6.69
N PHE A 358 21.76 -1.97 7.22
CA PHE A 358 21.65 -2.22 8.66
C PHE A 358 22.87 -2.93 9.22
N ARG A 359 23.51 -3.84 8.46
CA ARG A 359 24.78 -4.47 8.88
C ARG A 359 25.90 -3.45 9.03
N ASN A 360 26.03 -2.49 8.12
CA ASN A 360 27.03 -1.42 8.19
C ASN A 360 26.83 -0.52 9.42
N GLU A 361 25.58 -0.40 9.89
CA GLU A 361 25.22 0.38 11.08
C GLU A 361 25.27 -0.45 12.39
N GLY A 362 25.80 -1.67 12.34
CA GLY A 362 26.02 -2.51 13.53
C GLY A 362 24.82 -3.35 13.94
N TYR A 363 23.93 -3.68 13.00
CA TYR A 363 22.84 -4.62 13.22
C TYR A 363 23.10 -5.94 12.49
N MET A 364 22.87 -7.05 13.16
CA MET A 364 22.93 -8.38 12.54
C MET A 364 21.54 -8.90 12.21
N LEU A 365 21.41 -9.55 11.06
CA LEU A 365 20.20 -10.26 10.66
C LEU A 365 20.05 -11.52 11.52
N ARG A 366 18.93 -11.61 12.26
CA ARG A 366 18.66 -12.71 13.19
C ARG A 366 17.66 -13.72 12.67
N LYS A 367 16.60 -13.24 11.97
CA LYS A 367 15.53 -14.09 11.45
C LYS A 367 15.14 -13.65 10.04
N ASN A 368 14.82 -14.64 9.18
CA ASN A 368 14.24 -14.47 7.86
C ASN A 368 12.94 -15.27 7.83
N ILE A 369 11.81 -14.61 7.74
CA ILE A 369 10.49 -15.24 7.78
C ILE A 369 9.78 -14.95 6.46
N PRO A 370 9.73 -15.90 5.52
CA PRO A 370 8.93 -15.73 4.31
C PRO A 370 7.45 -15.69 4.64
N LEU A 371 6.74 -14.74 4.06
CA LEU A 371 5.30 -14.50 4.25
C LEU A 371 4.60 -14.73 2.90
N TYR A 372 3.75 -15.72 2.83
CA TYR A 372 2.90 -15.96 1.67
C TYR A 372 1.50 -15.47 1.98
N LEU A 373 1.33 -14.14 1.94
CA LEU A 373 0.11 -13.44 2.34
C LEU A 373 -1.03 -13.57 1.32
N GLU A 374 -0.69 -13.82 0.05
CA GLU A 374 -1.66 -13.98 -1.03
C GLU A 374 -1.49 -15.35 -1.73
N PRO A 375 -1.96 -16.46 -1.13
CA PRO A 375 -1.85 -17.79 -1.71
C PRO A 375 -2.42 -17.87 -3.14
N GLY A 376 -1.67 -18.50 -4.06
CA GLY A 376 -2.06 -18.62 -5.47
C GLY A 376 -1.80 -17.39 -6.35
N SER A 377 -1.37 -16.25 -5.78
CA SER A 377 -1.03 -15.05 -6.55
C SER A 377 0.37 -15.08 -7.16
N GLY A 378 1.25 -15.92 -6.64
CA GLY A 378 2.68 -15.91 -6.96
C GLY A 378 3.46 -14.79 -6.28
N LYS A 379 2.82 -13.97 -5.45
CA LYS A 379 3.43 -12.91 -4.67
C LYS A 379 3.82 -13.42 -3.29
N PHE A 380 4.90 -12.91 -2.76
CA PHE A 380 5.35 -13.17 -1.40
C PHE A 380 6.01 -11.92 -0.82
N GLU A 381 6.17 -11.91 0.48
CA GLU A 381 6.94 -10.92 1.21
C GLU A 381 7.91 -11.63 2.15
N ILE A 382 8.89 -10.90 2.68
CA ILE A 382 9.80 -11.44 3.69
C ILE A 382 9.86 -10.46 4.85
N LEU A 383 9.72 -11.00 6.06
CA LEU A 383 9.92 -10.28 7.29
C LEU A 383 11.32 -10.59 7.82
N PHE A 384 12.18 -9.59 7.87
CA PHE A 384 13.53 -9.67 8.42
C PHE A 384 13.57 -9.11 9.83
N LEU A 385 14.21 -9.80 10.75
CA LEU A 385 14.48 -9.30 12.10
C LEU A 385 15.97 -9.05 12.27
N PHE A 386 16.32 -7.80 12.59
CA PHE A 386 17.67 -7.37 12.95
C PHE A 386 17.75 -7.04 14.43
N VAL A 387 18.90 -7.35 15.03
CA VAL A 387 19.24 -7.00 16.40
C VAL A 387 20.62 -6.35 16.44
N PRO A 388 20.96 -5.51 17.44
CA PRO A 388 22.28 -4.95 17.58
C PRO A 388 23.35 -6.04 17.64
N ASP A 389 24.44 -5.87 16.88
CA ASP A 389 25.61 -6.74 16.94
C ASP A 389 26.45 -6.40 18.17
N ARG A 390 26.11 -7.01 19.30
CA ARG A 390 26.83 -6.78 20.57
C ARG A 390 28.23 -7.35 20.58
N VAL A 391 28.53 -8.31 19.71
CA VAL A 391 29.85 -8.97 19.63
C VAL A 391 30.83 -8.12 18.80
N GLY A 392 30.35 -7.56 17.67
CA GLY A 392 31.15 -6.70 16.81
C GLY A 392 31.59 -5.37 17.45
N VAL A 393 30.77 -4.87 18.41
CA VAL A 393 31.08 -3.62 19.14
C VAL A 393 32.23 -3.79 20.12
N LEU A 394 32.43 -4.99 20.67
CA LEU A 394 33.57 -5.27 21.59
C LEU A 394 34.92 -5.42 20.88
N GLY A 395 34.91 -5.68 19.57
CA GLY A 395 36.13 -5.82 18.75
C GLY A 395 36.59 -4.56 18.02
N GLN A 396 35.79 -3.48 18.01
CA GLN A 396 36.17 -2.24 17.35
C GLN A 396 37.08 -1.38 18.26
N ASN A 397 38.32 -1.18 17.80
CA ASN A 397 39.30 -0.36 18.46
C ASN A 397 38.73 1.07 18.75
N PRO A 398 38.91 1.60 20.00
CA PRO A 398 38.38 2.94 20.36
C PRO A 398 38.82 4.07 19.42
N ALA A 399 39.91 3.91 18.69
CA ALA A 399 40.40 4.86 17.69
C ALA A 399 39.50 5.00 16.44
N GLN A 400 38.70 3.97 16.09
CA GLN A 400 37.74 4.06 15.00
C GLN A 400 36.44 4.77 15.43
N LYS A 401 36.08 4.72 16.71
CA LYS A 401 34.93 5.43 17.27
C LYS A 401 35.06 6.95 17.25
N GLN A 402 36.30 7.47 17.28
CA GLN A 402 36.53 8.92 17.22
C GLN A 402 36.40 9.50 15.80
N ARG A 403 36.70 8.71 14.75
CA ARG A 403 36.56 9.19 13.36
C ARG A 403 35.10 9.32 12.91
N SER A 404 34.17 8.54 13.46
CA SER A 404 32.75 8.65 13.14
C SER A 404 32.02 9.75 13.94
N ARG A 405 32.65 10.32 14.99
CA ARG A 405 32.05 11.41 15.78
C ARG A 405 32.35 12.81 15.24
N THR A 406 33.23 12.94 14.25
CA THR A 406 33.51 14.22 13.58
C THR A 406 32.69 14.32 12.28
N ILE A 407 31.42 14.09 12.34
CA ILE A 407 30.51 14.59 11.30
C ILE A 407 30.33 16.07 11.61
N GLN A 408 30.93 16.88 10.76
CA GLN A 408 30.89 18.34 10.74
C GLN A 408 29.47 18.83 11.00
N ARG A 409 29.30 19.66 12.02
CA ARG A 409 28.15 20.57 12.09
C ARG A 409 28.07 21.30 10.75
N PRO A 410 26.94 21.34 10.08
CA PRO A 410 26.77 22.16 8.90
C PRO A 410 27.09 23.60 9.32
N GLN A 411 28.09 24.22 8.70
CA GLN A 411 28.30 25.65 8.81
C GLN A 411 27.02 26.33 8.32
N GLU A 412 26.35 27.05 9.20
CA GLU A 412 25.27 27.95 8.86
C GLU A 412 25.78 28.97 7.83
N ARG A 413 25.49 28.73 6.57
CA ARG A 413 25.52 29.80 5.56
C ARG A 413 24.30 30.68 5.83
N VAL A 414 24.55 31.76 6.50
CA VAL A 414 23.62 32.90 6.56
C VAL A 414 23.44 33.44 5.15
N SER A 415 22.40 33.01 4.48
CA SER A 415 21.89 33.69 3.29
C SER A 415 20.50 34.20 3.65
N GLY A 416 20.41 35.54 3.80
CA GLY A 416 19.15 36.23 4.08
C GLY A 416 18.12 35.94 2.98
N ARG A 417 17.08 35.20 3.32
CA ARG A 417 15.82 35.16 2.59
C ARG A 417 14.69 35.48 3.54
N LYS A 418 14.00 36.57 3.17
CA LYS A 418 12.81 37.08 3.87
C LYS A 418 11.79 35.97 4.05
N THR A 419 11.41 35.75 5.30
CA THR A 419 10.27 34.93 5.72
C THR A 419 8.99 35.53 5.16
N GLN A 420 8.31 34.80 4.27
CA GLN A 420 6.90 35.03 3.98
C GLN A 420 6.09 34.37 5.10
N GLU A 421 5.33 35.20 5.79
CA GLU A 421 4.38 34.77 6.81
C GLU A 421 3.29 33.88 6.20
N ILE A 422 3.14 32.67 6.76
CA ILE A 422 2.03 31.77 6.45
C ILE A 422 0.85 32.17 7.33
N PRO A 423 -0.35 32.44 6.77
CA PRO A 423 -1.49 32.84 7.58
C PRO A 423 -1.97 31.71 8.49
N HIS A 424 -2.13 32.04 9.77
CA HIS A 424 -2.76 31.22 10.78
C HIS A 424 -4.23 30.96 10.41
N PHE A 425 -4.56 29.74 10.03
CA PHE A 425 -5.96 29.30 9.94
C PHE A 425 -6.47 28.97 11.36
N SER A 426 -7.29 29.86 11.89
CA SER A 426 -8.06 29.67 13.11
C SER A 426 -9.11 28.57 12.87
N GLN A 427 -8.96 27.42 13.52
CA GLN A 427 -9.97 26.35 13.57
C GLN A 427 -11.12 26.78 14.49
N LYS A 428 -12.23 27.22 13.89
CA LYS A 428 -13.52 27.26 14.57
C LYS A 428 -14.16 25.89 14.48
N SER A 429 -14.26 25.19 15.59
CA SER A 429 -15.01 23.96 15.75
C SER A 429 -16.51 24.21 15.56
N PRO A 430 -17.25 23.43 14.75
CA PRO A 430 -18.71 23.54 14.73
C PRO A 430 -19.32 22.91 15.97
N SER A 431 -20.07 23.72 16.72
CA SER A 431 -20.86 23.27 17.85
C SER A 431 -22.04 22.42 17.38
N PHE A 432 -22.06 21.15 17.79
CA PHE A 432 -23.19 20.25 17.60
C PHE A 432 -24.35 20.67 18.52
N LYS A 433 -25.39 21.27 17.97
CA LYS A 433 -26.66 21.48 18.68
C LYS A 433 -27.42 20.13 18.72
N GLN A 434 -27.51 19.53 19.91
CA GLN A 434 -28.48 18.45 20.18
C GLN A 434 -29.90 18.98 19.93
N ARG A 435 -30.60 18.41 18.97
CA ARG A 435 -32.05 18.49 18.88
C ARG A 435 -32.66 17.43 19.80
N LYS A 436 -33.29 17.91 20.88
CA LYS A 436 -34.30 17.14 21.63
C LYS A 436 -35.60 17.21 20.83
N GLY A 437 -36.19 16.04 20.58
CA GLY A 437 -37.48 15.84 19.98
C GLY A 437 -37.66 14.35 19.74
#